data_00100d501b6c7e2bc35f3e37c94f9c4e
#
_entry.id   00100d501b6c7e2bc35f3e37c94f9c4e
#
_cell.length_a   1.000
_cell.length_b   1.000
_cell.length_c   1.000
_cell.angle_alpha   90.00
_cell.angle_beta   90.00
_cell.angle_gamma   90.00
#
_symmetry.space_group_name_H-M   'P 1'
#
loop_
_entity.id
_entity.type
_entity.pdbx_description
1 polymer ?
#
loop_
_entity_poly.entity_id
_entity_poly.type
_entity_poly.pdbx_seq_one_letter_code
_entity_poly.pdbx_strand_id
1 'polypeptide(L)'
;MKRWRVLNVGSTEILLHPAVLAFAVYAFLLGYGRLWLLSVMSVILHEGAHAVVATLFKCSPSVVELTPMGAVMLLEDETKLPTMKRVLMIVAGPAISLCLAGLAVWATGHCYVSPSNGETLFLCNIAIVAINLLPVLPLDGGRLLHLMLCTILPSPVSARVLKYSAYIIGLSLICLNIAVSIKYGGWNLSLAFAGCSILYSAAVATTTSKLRELRVFVERKTKLESKGYQTCKVMCVMGNIPIRHILSRLPANRQLICVVLEQGTMAVKGLISENEMIQHYLSTPSILMGEALFCQKVRENSPNMTQYEKVPAQNALTTKQSS
;
A
#
# COMPACT_ATOMS: atom_id res chain seq x y z
N MET A 1 -7.41 -17.24 -5.52
CA MET A 1 -8.52 -17.09 -6.48
C MET A 1 -7.93 -17.10 -7.88
N LYS A 2 -8.52 -17.85 -8.85
CA LYS A 2 -8.04 -17.87 -10.24
C LYS A 2 -8.24 -16.49 -10.87
N ARG A 3 -7.16 -15.88 -11.34
CA ARG A 3 -7.14 -14.65 -12.12
C ARG A 3 -7.00 -15.04 -13.59
N TRP A 4 -7.73 -14.39 -14.48
CA TRP A 4 -7.66 -14.69 -15.91
C TRP A 4 -6.75 -13.66 -16.57
N ARG A 5 -5.69 -14.14 -17.21
CA ARG A 5 -4.83 -13.32 -18.07
C ARG A 5 -5.58 -13.09 -19.37
N VAL A 6 -5.90 -11.82 -19.68
CA VAL A 6 -6.68 -11.46 -20.87
C VAL A 6 -5.77 -11.03 -22.01
N LEU A 7 -4.77 -10.21 -21.72
CA LEU A 7 -3.88 -9.64 -22.73
C LEU A 7 -2.49 -9.37 -22.13
N ASN A 8 -1.46 -9.48 -22.99
CA ASN A 8 -0.13 -8.95 -22.73
C ASN A 8 0.12 -7.81 -23.72
N VAL A 9 0.34 -6.60 -23.20
CA VAL A 9 0.71 -5.44 -24.02
C VAL A 9 2.14 -5.04 -23.64
N GLY A 10 3.10 -5.48 -24.44
CA GLY A 10 4.54 -5.31 -24.13
C GLY A 10 4.94 -6.04 -22.84
N SER A 11 5.42 -5.30 -21.84
CA SER A 11 5.80 -5.83 -20.52
C SER A 11 4.66 -5.85 -19.50
N THR A 12 3.45 -5.37 -19.87
CA THR A 12 2.31 -5.22 -18.97
C THR A 12 1.35 -6.41 -19.09
N GLU A 13 1.05 -7.07 -17.97
CA GLU A 13 0.03 -8.12 -17.89
C GLU A 13 -1.33 -7.50 -17.51
N ILE A 14 -2.35 -7.71 -18.34
CA ILE A 14 -3.72 -7.30 -18.03
C ILE A 14 -4.49 -8.51 -17.49
N LEU A 15 -4.89 -8.42 -16.23
CA LEU A 15 -5.64 -9.44 -15.52
C LEU A 15 -7.08 -8.98 -15.34
N LEU A 16 -8.04 -9.88 -15.55
CA LEU A 16 -9.46 -9.66 -15.28
C LEU A 16 -9.92 -10.54 -14.12
N HIS A 17 -10.51 -9.91 -13.11
CA HIS A 17 -11.11 -10.66 -12.02
C HIS A 17 -12.48 -11.22 -12.48
N PRO A 18 -12.77 -12.52 -12.28
CA PRO A 18 -14.02 -13.15 -12.75
C PRO A 18 -15.29 -12.46 -12.27
N ALA A 19 -15.25 -11.83 -11.10
CA ALA A 19 -16.37 -11.08 -10.55
C ALA A 19 -16.80 -9.89 -11.43
N VAL A 20 -15.90 -9.30 -12.26
CA VAL A 20 -16.27 -8.23 -13.20
C VAL A 20 -17.26 -8.73 -14.23
N LEU A 21 -17.06 -9.95 -14.75
CA LEU A 21 -18.00 -10.58 -15.69
C LEU A 21 -19.34 -10.92 -15.02
N ALA A 22 -19.29 -11.42 -13.77
CA ALA A 22 -20.52 -11.68 -13.02
C ALA A 22 -21.34 -10.39 -12.80
N PHE A 23 -20.67 -9.29 -12.46
CA PHE A 23 -21.31 -7.97 -12.34
C PHE A 23 -21.84 -7.46 -13.69
N ALA A 24 -21.12 -7.70 -14.79
CA ALA A 24 -21.60 -7.36 -16.13
C ALA A 24 -22.91 -8.07 -16.43
N VAL A 25 -22.91 -9.42 -16.31
CA VAL A 25 -24.12 -10.22 -16.56
C VAL A 25 -25.28 -9.76 -15.68
N TYR A 26 -25.04 -9.55 -14.38
CA TYR A 26 -26.04 -9.05 -13.45
C TYR A 26 -26.62 -7.68 -13.87
N ALA A 27 -25.76 -6.73 -14.25
CA ALA A 27 -26.17 -5.41 -14.70
C ALA A 27 -27.02 -5.47 -15.99
N PHE A 28 -26.63 -6.33 -16.94
CA PHE A 28 -27.40 -6.53 -18.18
C PHE A 28 -28.76 -7.18 -17.92
N LEU A 29 -28.84 -8.18 -17.05
CA LEU A 29 -30.11 -8.84 -16.68
C LEU A 29 -31.09 -7.89 -16.00
N LEU A 30 -30.59 -6.92 -15.21
CA LEU A 30 -31.40 -5.88 -14.56
C LEU A 30 -31.71 -4.68 -15.45
N GLY A 31 -31.27 -4.65 -16.71
CA GLY A 31 -31.47 -3.51 -17.60
C GLY A 31 -30.50 -2.34 -17.39
N TYR A 32 -29.52 -2.46 -16.49
CA TYR A 32 -28.51 -1.43 -16.22
C TYR A 32 -27.24 -1.57 -17.10
N GLY A 33 -27.26 -2.37 -18.16
CA GLY A 33 -26.11 -2.65 -19.01
C GLY A 33 -25.45 -1.39 -19.58
N ARG A 34 -26.26 -0.38 -19.98
CA ARG A 34 -25.78 0.92 -20.48
C ARG A 34 -24.98 1.66 -19.38
N LEU A 35 -25.54 1.80 -18.19
CA LEU A 35 -24.88 2.45 -17.06
C LEU A 35 -23.57 1.74 -16.73
N TRP A 36 -23.58 0.41 -16.70
CA TRP A 36 -22.39 -0.40 -16.44
C TRP A 36 -21.30 -0.17 -17.49
N LEU A 37 -21.64 -0.17 -18.78
CA LEU A 37 -20.68 0.09 -19.87
C LEU A 37 -20.04 1.47 -19.77
N LEU A 38 -20.84 2.52 -19.55
CA LEU A 38 -20.34 3.90 -19.43
C LEU A 38 -19.45 4.05 -18.18
N SER A 39 -19.82 3.41 -17.07
CA SER A 39 -19.01 3.41 -15.84
C SER A 39 -17.66 2.71 -16.03
N VAL A 40 -17.67 1.52 -16.64
CA VAL A 40 -16.42 0.76 -16.89
C VAL A 40 -15.51 1.53 -17.87
N MET A 41 -16.08 2.13 -18.92
CA MET A 41 -15.30 2.95 -19.85
C MET A 41 -14.66 4.14 -19.14
N SER A 42 -15.40 4.83 -18.26
CA SER A 42 -14.88 5.94 -17.46
C SER A 42 -13.76 5.50 -16.54
N VAL A 43 -13.89 4.34 -15.89
CA VAL A 43 -12.81 3.76 -15.04
C VAL A 43 -11.59 3.40 -15.88
N ILE A 44 -11.76 2.78 -17.05
CA ILE A 44 -10.62 2.43 -17.94
C ILE A 44 -9.88 3.70 -18.39
N LEU A 45 -10.58 4.77 -18.72
CA LEU A 45 -9.97 6.04 -19.11
C LEU A 45 -9.24 6.71 -17.93
N HIS A 46 -9.82 6.66 -16.73
CA HIS A 46 -9.21 7.13 -15.50
C HIS A 46 -7.87 6.43 -15.21
N GLU A 47 -7.87 5.09 -15.17
CA GLU A 47 -6.67 4.29 -14.93
C GLU A 47 -5.67 4.38 -16.11
N GLY A 48 -6.19 4.50 -17.32
CA GLY A 48 -5.38 4.72 -18.51
C GLY A 48 -4.56 6.01 -18.43
N ALA A 49 -5.13 7.09 -17.85
CA ALA A 49 -4.41 8.33 -17.63
C ALA A 49 -3.22 8.15 -16.68
N HIS A 50 -3.38 7.40 -15.58
CA HIS A 50 -2.27 7.04 -14.70
C HIS A 50 -1.18 6.26 -15.46
N ALA A 51 -1.58 5.26 -16.27
CA ALA A 51 -0.66 4.45 -17.04
C ALA A 51 0.11 5.26 -18.09
N VAL A 52 -0.55 6.17 -18.81
CA VAL A 52 0.10 7.07 -19.78
C VAL A 52 1.13 7.95 -19.10
N VAL A 53 0.79 8.60 -18.00
CA VAL A 53 1.74 9.46 -17.28
C VAL A 53 2.88 8.64 -16.67
N ALA A 54 2.63 7.43 -16.17
CA ALA A 54 3.66 6.53 -15.69
C ALA A 54 4.66 6.16 -16.80
N THR A 55 4.18 5.81 -17.99
CA THR A 55 5.03 5.47 -19.15
C THR A 55 5.86 6.67 -19.63
N LEU A 56 5.28 7.88 -19.63
CA LEU A 56 6.01 9.12 -19.95
C LEU A 56 7.19 9.35 -18.97
N PHE A 57 7.04 8.92 -17.72
CA PHE A 57 8.12 9.00 -16.73
C PHE A 57 9.02 7.76 -16.70
N LYS A 58 8.91 6.87 -17.71
CA LYS A 58 9.68 5.61 -17.83
C LYS A 58 9.46 4.66 -16.63
N CYS A 59 8.25 4.71 -16.06
CA CYS A 59 7.80 3.83 -15.01
C CYS A 59 6.74 2.90 -15.62
N SER A 60 7.16 1.73 -16.09
CA SER A 60 6.26 0.81 -16.80
C SER A 60 5.33 0.10 -15.83
N PRO A 61 4.01 0.02 -16.12
CA PRO A 61 3.13 -0.85 -15.37
C PRO A 61 3.49 -2.32 -15.63
N SER A 62 3.68 -3.10 -14.57
CA SER A 62 3.95 -4.54 -14.68
C SER A 62 2.65 -5.35 -14.74
N VAL A 63 1.66 -4.96 -13.97
CA VAL A 63 0.35 -5.64 -13.91
C VAL A 63 -0.75 -4.59 -13.78
N VAL A 64 -1.80 -4.74 -14.58
CA VAL A 64 -3.07 -4.01 -14.45
C VAL A 64 -4.17 -5.04 -14.21
N GLU A 65 -4.76 -5.04 -13.02
CA GLU A 65 -5.84 -5.95 -12.65
C GLU A 65 -7.16 -5.19 -12.57
N LEU A 66 -8.11 -5.54 -13.45
CA LEU A 66 -9.48 -5.04 -13.40
C LEU A 66 -10.27 -5.83 -12.36
N THR A 67 -10.73 -5.14 -11.32
CA THR A 67 -11.55 -5.69 -10.23
C THR A 67 -12.93 -5.02 -10.21
N PRO A 68 -13.94 -5.59 -9.55
CA PRO A 68 -15.24 -4.92 -9.37
C PRO A 68 -15.17 -3.58 -8.62
N MET A 69 -14.08 -3.35 -7.89
CA MET A 69 -13.83 -2.13 -7.11
C MET A 69 -13.05 -1.05 -7.89
N GLY A 70 -12.73 -1.30 -9.16
CA GLY A 70 -11.85 -0.46 -9.99
C GLY A 70 -10.68 -1.24 -10.55
N ALA A 71 -9.69 -0.58 -11.10
CA ALA A 71 -8.47 -1.22 -11.55
C ALA A 71 -7.35 -1.01 -10.52
N VAL A 72 -6.51 -2.02 -10.39
CA VAL A 72 -5.30 -1.98 -9.52
C VAL A 72 -4.10 -2.08 -10.44
N MET A 73 -3.28 -1.03 -10.47
CA MET A 73 -2.07 -0.98 -11.26
C MET A 73 -0.84 -1.14 -10.36
N LEU A 74 0.01 -2.13 -10.67
CA LEU A 74 1.31 -2.31 -10.05
C LEU A 74 2.37 -1.67 -10.96
N LEU A 75 3.05 -0.66 -10.43
CA LEU A 75 4.12 0.06 -11.12
C LEU A 75 5.47 -0.43 -10.61
N GLU A 76 6.36 -0.75 -11.54
CA GLU A 76 7.76 -0.98 -11.22
C GLU A 76 8.46 0.37 -11.02
N ASP A 77 9.31 0.44 -9.99
CA ASP A 77 10.15 1.61 -9.75
C ASP A 77 9.44 2.93 -9.36
N GLU A 78 8.15 2.91 -9.04
CA GLU A 78 7.42 4.10 -8.58
C GLU A 78 8.17 4.84 -7.45
N THR A 79 8.77 4.08 -6.53
CA THR A 79 9.50 4.66 -5.38
C THR A 79 10.80 5.38 -5.76
N LYS A 80 11.34 5.13 -6.96
CA LYS A 80 12.54 5.79 -7.47
C LYS A 80 12.25 7.16 -8.09
N LEU A 81 10.97 7.44 -8.40
CA LEU A 81 10.57 8.71 -9.00
C LEU A 81 10.62 9.84 -7.96
N PRO A 82 10.99 11.06 -8.38
CA PRO A 82 10.84 12.27 -7.57
C PRO A 82 9.39 12.46 -7.13
N THR A 83 9.19 13.03 -5.95
CA THR A 83 7.85 13.23 -5.36
C THR A 83 6.89 13.96 -6.30
N MET A 84 7.35 15.00 -7.00
CA MET A 84 6.52 15.76 -7.94
C MET A 84 6.01 14.90 -9.11
N LYS A 85 6.86 14.02 -9.68
CA LYS A 85 6.42 13.11 -10.75
C LYS A 85 5.37 12.10 -10.24
N ARG A 86 5.52 11.61 -9.00
CA ARG A 86 4.53 10.74 -8.36
C ARG A 86 3.20 11.47 -8.14
N VAL A 87 3.24 12.73 -7.71
CA VAL A 87 2.03 13.57 -7.57
C VAL A 87 1.33 13.74 -8.92
N LEU A 88 2.06 14.12 -9.99
CA LEU A 88 1.49 14.27 -11.33
C LEU A 88 0.86 12.97 -11.84
N MET A 89 1.50 11.84 -11.59
CA MET A 89 0.98 10.52 -11.95
C MET A 89 -0.33 10.21 -11.21
N ILE A 90 -0.42 10.51 -9.91
CA ILE A 90 -1.62 10.26 -9.11
C ILE A 90 -2.76 11.21 -9.50
N VAL A 91 -2.47 12.47 -9.82
CA VAL A 91 -3.49 13.46 -10.20
C VAL A 91 -4.03 13.24 -11.61
N ALA A 92 -3.31 12.50 -12.47
CA ALA A 92 -3.70 12.29 -13.87
C ALA A 92 -5.09 11.63 -14.03
N GLY A 93 -5.40 10.63 -13.20
CA GLY A 93 -6.70 9.95 -13.21
C GLY A 93 -7.86 10.90 -12.87
N PRO A 94 -7.86 11.53 -11.69
CA PRO A 94 -8.85 12.53 -11.34
C PRO A 94 -8.99 13.65 -12.38
N ALA A 95 -7.86 14.12 -12.94
CA ALA A 95 -7.88 15.18 -13.96
C ALA A 95 -8.61 14.75 -15.24
N ILE A 96 -8.33 13.55 -15.77
CA ILE A 96 -9.03 13.06 -16.98
C ILE A 96 -10.52 12.83 -16.70
N SER A 97 -10.90 12.33 -15.51
CA SER A 97 -12.30 12.16 -15.17
C SER A 97 -13.05 13.49 -15.07
N LEU A 98 -12.42 14.54 -14.52
CA LEU A 98 -13.00 15.89 -14.55
C LEU A 98 -13.13 16.44 -15.99
N CYS A 99 -12.13 16.22 -16.85
CA CYS A 99 -12.21 16.58 -18.26
C CYS A 99 -13.35 15.84 -18.98
N LEU A 100 -13.53 14.53 -18.70
CA LEU A 100 -14.61 13.73 -19.28
C LEU A 100 -16.00 14.19 -18.79
N ALA A 101 -16.12 14.56 -17.51
CA ALA A 101 -17.34 15.14 -16.97
C ALA A 101 -17.68 16.46 -17.67
N GLY A 102 -16.71 17.36 -17.84
CA GLY A 102 -16.88 18.61 -18.57
C GLY A 102 -17.22 18.38 -20.05
N LEU A 103 -16.55 17.43 -20.70
CA LEU A 103 -16.83 17.05 -22.08
C LEU A 103 -18.26 16.47 -22.25
N ALA A 104 -18.74 15.69 -21.28
CA ALA A 104 -20.09 15.15 -21.30
C ALA A 104 -21.15 16.28 -21.27
N VAL A 105 -20.97 17.31 -20.43
CA VAL A 105 -21.85 18.49 -20.38
C VAL A 105 -21.79 19.25 -21.68
N TRP A 106 -20.60 19.52 -22.21
CA TRP A 106 -20.42 20.25 -23.47
C TRP A 106 -21.06 19.50 -24.65
N ALA A 107 -20.81 18.19 -24.80
CA ALA A 107 -21.35 17.38 -25.89
C ALA A 107 -22.88 17.26 -25.83
N THR A 108 -23.45 17.22 -24.63
CA THR A 108 -24.92 17.24 -24.45
C THR A 108 -25.49 18.57 -24.84
N GLY A 109 -24.88 19.69 -24.47
CA GLY A 109 -25.31 21.03 -24.84
C GLY A 109 -25.28 21.29 -26.35
N HIS A 110 -24.41 20.60 -27.10
CA HIS A 110 -24.29 20.68 -28.55
C HIS A 110 -25.01 19.53 -29.30
N CYS A 111 -25.86 18.77 -28.63
CA CYS A 111 -26.62 17.65 -29.18
C CYS A 111 -25.80 16.49 -29.80
N TYR A 112 -24.51 16.39 -29.50
CA TYR A 112 -23.66 15.26 -29.91
C TYR A 112 -23.96 13.99 -29.13
N VAL A 113 -24.43 14.14 -27.90
CA VAL A 113 -24.77 13.03 -27.00
C VAL A 113 -26.19 13.24 -26.46
N SER A 114 -26.96 12.17 -26.36
CA SER A 114 -28.31 12.26 -25.77
C SER A 114 -28.25 12.74 -24.32
N PRO A 115 -29.20 13.56 -23.85
CA PRO A 115 -29.19 14.09 -22.47
C PRO A 115 -28.99 13.00 -21.40
N SER A 116 -29.67 11.86 -21.54
CA SER A 116 -29.57 10.73 -20.63
C SER A 116 -28.17 10.10 -20.58
N ASN A 117 -27.45 10.03 -21.71
CA ASN A 117 -26.08 9.50 -21.73
C ASN A 117 -25.10 10.54 -21.20
N GLY A 118 -25.27 11.81 -21.50
CA GLY A 118 -24.45 12.90 -21.03
C GLY A 118 -24.52 13.04 -19.50
N GLU A 119 -25.74 13.01 -18.95
CA GLU A 119 -25.95 13.01 -17.49
C GLU A 119 -25.30 11.78 -16.82
N THR A 120 -25.48 10.59 -17.41
CA THR A 120 -24.87 9.37 -16.90
C THR A 120 -23.34 9.47 -16.90
N LEU A 121 -22.72 9.93 -18.00
CA LEU A 121 -21.27 10.10 -18.09
C LEU A 121 -20.76 11.14 -17.09
N PHE A 122 -21.46 12.27 -16.95
CA PHE A 122 -21.13 13.29 -15.97
C PHE A 122 -21.14 12.72 -14.56
N LEU A 123 -22.23 12.09 -14.15
CA LEU A 123 -22.39 11.52 -12.80
C LEU A 123 -21.37 10.42 -12.51
N CYS A 124 -21.11 9.51 -13.48
CA CYS A 124 -20.10 8.48 -13.34
C CYS A 124 -18.72 9.07 -13.10
N ASN A 125 -18.30 10.05 -13.89
CA ASN A 125 -16.96 10.65 -13.76
C ASN A 125 -16.82 11.48 -12.49
N ILE A 126 -17.85 12.22 -12.08
CA ILE A 126 -17.85 12.94 -10.80
C ILE A 126 -17.79 11.97 -9.62
N ALA A 127 -18.54 10.86 -9.68
CA ALA A 127 -18.48 9.82 -8.63
C ALA A 127 -17.09 9.17 -8.56
N ILE A 128 -16.45 8.88 -9.70
CA ILE A 128 -15.07 8.34 -9.74
C ILE A 128 -14.11 9.33 -9.09
N VAL A 129 -14.19 10.62 -9.40
CA VAL A 129 -13.34 11.65 -8.78
C VAL A 129 -13.60 11.73 -7.27
N ALA A 130 -14.85 11.81 -6.85
CA ALA A 130 -15.23 11.94 -5.45
C ALA A 130 -14.73 10.77 -4.60
N ILE A 131 -14.90 9.53 -5.10
CA ILE A 131 -14.44 8.32 -4.41
C ILE A 131 -12.91 8.28 -4.40
N ASN A 132 -12.24 8.52 -5.54
CA ASN A 132 -10.79 8.43 -5.61
C ASN A 132 -10.06 9.53 -4.85
N LEU A 133 -10.67 10.68 -4.58
CA LEU A 133 -10.10 11.75 -3.75
C LEU A 133 -10.28 11.52 -2.24
N LEU A 134 -11.00 10.49 -1.81
CA LEU A 134 -11.09 10.15 -0.39
C LEU A 134 -9.69 9.86 0.20
N PRO A 135 -9.40 10.33 1.43
CA PRO A 135 -8.11 10.13 2.09
C PRO A 135 -7.96 8.71 2.64
N VAL A 136 -8.07 7.72 1.76
CA VAL A 136 -8.08 6.28 2.07
C VAL A 136 -7.18 5.52 1.10
N LEU A 137 -6.24 4.72 1.60
CA LEU A 137 -5.48 3.79 0.75
C LEU A 137 -6.39 2.59 0.36
N PRO A 138 -6.37 2.13 -0.90
CA PRO A 138 -5.41 2.44 -1.96
C PRO A 138 -5.81 3.58 -2.92
N LEU A 139 -6.87 4.34 -2.64
CA LEU A 139 -7.40 5.40 -3.49
C LEU A 139 -6.38 6.53 -3.74
N ASP A 140 -6.56 7.30 -4.81
CA ASP A 140 -5.61 8.34 -5.22
C ASP A 140 -5.45 9.44 -4.17
N GLY A 141 -6.55 9.88 -3.54
CA GLY A 141 -6.51 10.84 -2.43
C GLY A 141 -5.71 10.33 -1.24
N GLY A 142 -5.84 9.05 -0.93
CA GLY A 142 -5.03 8.41 0.11
C GLY A 142 -3.55 8.32 -0.26
N ARG A 143 -3.23 8.00 -1.53
CA ARG A 143 -1.85 7.97 -2.04
C ARG A 143 -1.24 9.38 -2.03
N LEU A 144 -1.98 10.39 -2.47
CA LEU A 144 -1.56 11.78 -2.46
C LEU A 144 -1.30 12.27 -1.02
N LEU A 145 -2.27 12.04 -0.12
CA LEU A 145 -2.13 12.41 1.29
C LEU A 145 -0.97 11.67 1.96
N HIS A 146 -0.74 10.39 1.64
CA HIS A 146 0.41 9.64 2.13
C HIS A 146 1.74 10.30 1.72
N LEU A 147 1.88 10.71 0.47
CA LEU A 147 3.06 11.43 -0.01
C LEU A 147 3.27 12.75 0.75
N MET A 148 2.21 13.52 0.95
CA MET A 148 2.25 14.78 1.71
C MET A 148 2.62 14.55 3.18
N LEU A 149 2.00 13.58 3.84
CA LEU A 149 2.30 13.26 5.23
C LEU A 149 3.74 12.75 5.41
N CYS A 150 4.29 12.01 4.46
CA CYS A 150 5.66 11.51 4.52
C CYS A 150 6.73 12.61 4.45
N THR A 151 6.38 13.86 4.12
CA THR A 151 7.30 15.01 4.23
C THR A 151 7.50 15.44 5.68
N ILE A 152 6.49 15.21 6.54
CA ILE A 152 6.45 15.67 7.93
C ILE A 152 6.56 14.48 8.91
N LEU A 153 5.93 13.37 8.57
CA LEU A 153 5.81 12.18 9.43
C LEU A 153 6.59 10.99 8.86
N PRO A 154 7.12 10.10 9.72
CA PRO A 154 7.63 8.81 9.26
C PRO A 154 6.56 8.00 8.52
N SER A 155 6.95 7.30 7.44
CA SER A 155 6.04 6.51 6.60
C SER A 155 5.10 5.56 7.37
N PRO A 156 5.54 4.82 8.42
CA PRO A 156 4.63 3.95 9.18
C PRO A 156 3.56 4.72 9.97
N VAL A 157 3.87 5.96 10.41
CA VAL A 157 2.90 6.82 11.11
C VAL A 157 1.87 7.35 10.11
N SER A 158 2.32 7.84 8.94
CA SER A 158 1.45 8.28 7.85
C SER A 158 0.48 7.16 7.41
N ALA A 159 0.98 5.93 7.21
CA ALA A 159 0.15 4.78 6.86
C ALA A 159 -0.89 4.45 7.95
N ARG A 160 -0.54 4.63 9.24
CA ARG A 160 -1.46 4.42 10.36
C ARG A 160 -2.58 5.46 10.38
N VAL A 161 -2.25 6.74 10.15
CA VAL A 161 -3.25 7.82 10.03
C VAL A 161 -4.26 7.51 8.94
N LEU A 162 -3.79 7.13 7.74
CA LEU A 162 -4.65 6.77 6.61
C LEU A 162 -5.49 5.50 6.87
N LYS A 163 -4.99 4.57 7.65
CA LYS A 163 -5.76 3.41 8.08
C LYS A 163 -6.95 3.82 8.97
N TYR A 164 -6.73 4.70 9.94
CA TYR A 164 -7.82 5.18 10.79
C TYR A 164 -8.81 6.04 10.02
N SER A 165 -8.36 6.89 9.08
CA SER A 165 -9.26 7.64 8.20
C SER A 165 -10.15 6.69 7.37
N ALA A 166 -9.62 5.56 6.89
CA ALA A 166 -10.40 4.56 6.18
C ALA A 166 -11.49 3.92 7.06
N TYR A 167 -11.20 3.62 8.33
CA TYR A 167 -12.21 3.11 9.24
C TYR A 167 -13.32 4.14 9.52
N ILE A 168 -12.94 5.40 9.75
CA ILE A 168 -13.90 6.49 9.99
C ILE A 168 -14.80 6.67 8.75
N ILE A 169 -14.21 6.80 7.57
CA ILE A 169 -14.95 7.03 6.33
C ILE A 169 -15.82 5.81 5.99
N GLY A 170 -15.27 4.59 6.07
CA GLY A 170 -16.03 3.37 5.77
C GLY A 170 -17.22 3.18 6.71
N LEU A 171 -17.05 3.44 8.03
CA LEU A 171 -18.13 3.36 9.00
C LEU A 171 -19.16 4.46 8.77
N SER A 172 -18.73 5.70 8.47
CA SER A 172 -19.67 6.81 8.19
C SER A 172 -20.53 6.55 6.95
N LEU A 173 -19.97 5.93 5.89
CA LEU A 173 -20.76 5.53 4.71
C LEU A 173 -21.80 4.46 5.03
N ILE A 174 -21.48 3.50 5.89
CA ILE A 174 -22.43 2.48 6.35
C ILE A 174 -23.54 3.12 7.21
N CYS A 175 -23.18 3.97 8.15
CA CYS A 175 -24.14 4.70 8.97
C CYS A 175 -25.07 5.58 8.12
N LEU A 176 -24.51 6.27 7.11
CA LEU A 176 -25.28 7.06 6.15
C LEU A 176 -26.25 6.18 5.35
N ASN A 177 -25.81 5.01 4.89
CA ASN A 177 -26.69 4.07 4.19
C ASN A 177 -27.86 3.60 5.06
N ILE A 178 -27.60 3.30 6.34
CA ILE A 178 -28.65 2.93 7.31
C ILE A 178 -29.63 4.11 7.51
N ALA A 179 -29.13 5.32 7.72
CA ALA A 179 -29.96 6.50 7.92
C ALA A 179 -30.84 6.80 6.70
N VAL A 180 -30.29 6.70 5.48
CA VAL A 180 -31.01 6.86 4.21
C VAL A 180 -32.08 5.75 4.07
N SER A 181 -31.74 4.51 4.41
CA SER A 181 -32.66 3.37 4.36
C SER A 181 -33.86 3.54 5.29
N ILE A 182 -33.61 4.03 6.52
CA ILE A 182 -34.71 4.31 7.48
C ILE A 182 -35.61 5.43 6.99
N LYS A 183 -35.03 6.49 6.40
CA LYS A 183 -35.79 7.67 5.98
C LYS A 183 -36.60 7.46 4.69
N TYR A 184 -36.04 6.72 3.71
CA TYR A 184 -36.61 6.59 2.36
C TYR A 184 -37.08 5.18 2.03
N GLY A 185 -36.96 4.21 2.94
CA GLY A 185 -37.51 2.86 2.79
C GLY A 185 -36.78 1.95 1.81
N GLY A 186 -35.52 2.28 1.43
CA GLY A 186 -34.75 1.48 0.44
C GLY A 186 -33.27 1.40 0.76
N TRP A 187 -32.67 0.22 0.60
CA TRP A 187 -31.23 0.01 0.77
C TRP A 187 -30.45 0.50 -0.46
N ASN A 188 -29.48 1.37 -0.26
CA ASN A 188 -28.57 1.77 -1.32
C ASN A 188 -27.36 0.81 -1.35
N LEU A 189 -27.45 -0.22 -2.20
CA LEU A 189 -26.40 -1.25 -2.34
C LEU A 189 -25.04 -0.66 -2.71
N SER A 190 -25.00 0.41 -3.52
CA SER A 190 -23.73 1.05 -3.93
C SER A 190 -23.03 1.69 -2.75
N LEU A 191 -23.76 2.36 -1.87
CA LEU A 191 -23.21 3.00 -0.69
C LEU A 191 -22.72 1.97 0.33
N ALA A 192 -23.50 0.88 0.54
CA ALA A 192 -23.10 -0.25 1.37
C ALA A 192 -21.84 -0.91 0.85
N PHE A 193 -21.77 -1.17 -0.45
CA PHE A 193 -20.61 -1.79 -1.10
C PHE A 193 -19.37 -0.90 -0.98
N ALA A 194 -19.49 0.41 -1.20
CA ALA A 194 -18.39 1.36 -1.05
C ALA A 194 -17.86 1.38 0.40
N GLY A 195 -18.73 1.45 1.40
CA GLY A 195 -18.34 1.40 2.81
C GLY A 195 -17.63 0.10 3.18
N CYS A 196 -18.18 -1.05 2.80
CA CYS A 196 -17.59 -2.35 3.05
C CYS A 196 -16.23 -2.52 2.35
N SER A 197 -16.09 -2.04 1.10
CA SER A 197 -14.84 -2.14 0.35
C SER A 197 -13.73 -1.29 0.96
N ILE A 198 -14.04 -0.10 1.46
CA ILE A 198 -13.11 0.76 2.19
C ILE A 198 -12.64 0.10 3.48
N LEU A 199 -13.57 -0.47 4.28
CA LEU A 199 -13.21 -1.19 5.51
C LEU A 199 -12.34 -2.43 5.22
N TYR A 200 -12.67 -3.19 4.18
CA TYR A 200 -11.88 -4.32 3.74
C TYR A 200 -10.46 -3.90 3.34
N SER A 201 -10.34 -2.81 2.56
CA SER A 201 -9.03 -2.25 2.17
C SER A 201 -8.19 -1.86 3.38
N ALA A 202 -8.80 -1.22 4.40
CA ALA A 202 -8.12 -0.86 5.64
C ALA A 202 -7.63 -2.09 6.43
N ALA A 203 -8.41 -3.18 6.44
CA ALA A 203 -8.04 -4.43 7.09
C ALA A 203 -6.89 -5.14 6.36
N VAL A 204 -6.92 -5.20 5.03
CA VAL A 204 -5.90 -5.85 4.21
C VAL A 204 -4.59 -5.05 4.17
N ALA A 205 -4.66 -3.71 4.22
CA ALA A 205 -3.47 -2.84 4.19
C ALA A 205 -2.46 -3.16 5.31
N THR A 206 -2.91 -3.70 6.45
CA THR A 206 -2.01 -4.14 7.55
C THR A 206 -1.18 -5.37 7.20
N THR A 207 -1.72 -6.28 6.40
CA THR A 207 -1.01 -7.51 6.01
C THR A 207 -0.02 -7.22 4.88
N THR A 208 -0.39 -6.33 3.95
CA THR A 208 0.47 -5.96 2.81
C THR A 208 1.65 -5.07 3.21
N SER A 209 1.56 -4.30 4.29
CA SER A 209 2.69 -3.48 4.78
C SER A 209 3.88 -4.36 5.20
N LYS A 210 3.63 -5.47 5.91
CA LYS A 210 4.68 -6.42 6.30
C LYS A 210 5.33 -7.11 5.10
N LEU A 211 4.53 -7.49 4.09
CA LEU A 211 5.03 -8.07 2.86
C LEU A 211 5.82 -7.05 2.02
N ARG A 212 5.44 -5.77 2.06
CA ARG A 212 6.16 -4.70 1.37
C ARG A 212 7.54 -4.44 2.00
N GLU A 213 7.65 -4.49 3.31
CA GLU A 213 8.93 -4.39 4.02
C GLU A 213 9.87 -5.54 3.62
N LEU A 214 9.35 -6.78 3.59
CA LEU A 214 10.12 -7.94 3.13
C LEU A 214 10.54 -7.82 1.65
N ARG A 215 9.67 -7.32 0.78
CA ARG A 215 9.97 -7.14 -0.65
C ARG A 215 11.08 -6.11 -0.86
N VAL A 216 11.02 -4.96 -0.17
CA VAL A 216 12.08 -3.94 -0.22
C VAL A 216 13.43 -4.52 0.24
N PHE A 217 13.41 -5.40 1.23
CA PHE A 217 14.60 -6.08 1.71
C PHE A 217 15.20 -7.03 0.64
N VAL A 218 14.36 -7.87 0.02
CA VAL A 218 14.78 -8.79 -1.04
C VAL A 218 15.33 -8.02 -2.25
N GLU A 219 14.66 -6.97 -2.70
CA GLU A 219 15.11 -6.12 -3.81
C GLU A 219 16.47 -5.46 -3.54
N ARG A 220 16.73 -5.04 -2.30
CA ARG A 220 18.03 -4.48 -1.91
C ARG A 220 19.14 -5.53 -1.97
N LYS A 221 18.86 -6.75 -1.47
CA LYS A 221 19.82 -7.85 -1.52
C LYS A 221 20.20 -8.18 -2.95
N THR A 222 19.22 -8.34 -3.84
CA THR A 222 19.45 -8.61 -5.27
C THR A 222 20.22 -7.47 -5.95
N LYS A 223 19.95 -6.22 -5.58
CA LYS A 223 20.66 -5.07 -6.14
C LYS A 223 22.13 -4.98 -5.66
N LEU A 224 22.40 -5.36 -4.42
CA LEU A 224 23.76 -5.46 -3.90
C LEU A 224 24.53 -6.58 -4.61
N GLU A 225 23.92 -7.75 -4.81
CA GLU A 225 24.49 -8.88 -5.52
C GLU A 225 24.78 -8.53 -6.99
N SER A 226 23.92 -7.75 -7.66
CA SER A 226 24.10 -7.39 -9.06
C SER A 226 25.09 -6.27 -9.31
N LYS A 227 25.23 -5.30 -8.39
CA LYS A 227 26.10 -4.11 -8.57
C LYS A 227 27.44 -4.21 -7.84
N GLY A 228 27.57 -5.11 -6.87
CA GLY A 228 28.75 -5.27 -6.02
C GLY A 228 28.98 -4.18 -4.98
N TYR A 229 28.20 -3.07 -5.00
CA TYR A 229 28.29 -2.00 -4.00
C TYR A 229 26.95 -1.33 -3.75
N GLN A 230 26.77 -0.81 -2.52
CA GLN A 230 25.59 -0.04 -2.12
C GLN A 230 25.99 1.02 -1.09
N THR A 231 25.33 2.18 -1.13
CA THR A 231 25.52 3.23 -0.10
C THR A 231 24.89 2.79 1.20
N CYS A 232 25.65 2.89 2.31
CA CYS A 232 25.18 2.60 3.66
C CYS A 232 24.89 3.88 4.43
N LYS A 233 23.90 3.82 5.33
CA LYS A 233 23.69 4.83 6.37
C LYS A 233 24.19 4.22 7.67
N VAL A 234 25.04 4.96 8.37
CA VAL A 234 25.52 4.56 9.71
C VAL A 234 24.67 5.26 10.75
N MET A 235 24.23 4.54 11.77
CA MET A 235 23.47 5.07 12.89
C MET A 235 24.08 4.59 14.20
N CYS A 236 24.38 5.50 15.12
CA CYS A 236 24.79 5.15 16.47
C CYS A 236 23.57 4.88 17.34
N VAL A 237 23.59 3.76 18.06
CA VAL A 237 22.46 3.28 18.86
C VAL A 237 22.96 2.79 20.21
N MET A 238 22.23 3.09 21.27
CA MET A 238 22.51 2.54 22.61
C MET A 238 22.06 1.08 22.72
N GLY A 239 22.81 0.26 23.47
CA GLY A 239 22.53 -1.17 23.62
C GLY A 239 21.19 -1.51 24.27
N ASN A 240 20.56 -0.59 24.99
CA ASN A 240 19.27 -0.77 25.67
C ASN A 240 18.04 -0.50 24.78
N ILE A 241 18.22 -0.14 23.49
CA ILE A 241 17.11 0.16 22.59
C ILE A 241 16.63 -1.14 21.94
N PRO A 242 15.30 -1.41 21.92
CA PRO A 242 14.75 -2.57 21.22
C PRO A 242 14.95 -2.48 19.70
N ILE A 243 15.34 -3.58 19.05
CA ILE A 243 15.58 -3.63 17.60
C ILE A 243 14.38 -3.13 16.80
N ARG A 244 13.15 -3.43 17.22
CA ARG A 244 11.92 -2.98 16.57
C ARG A 244 11.86 -1.46 16.35
N HIS A 245 12.44 -0.68 17.27
CA HIS A 245 12.45 0.80 17.19
C HIS A 245 13.37 1.30 16.09
N ILE A 246 14.43 0.57 15.79
CA ILE A 246 15.39 0.90 14.74
C ILE A 246 14.86 0.42 13.40
N LEU A 247 14.29 -0.78 13.34
CA LEU A 247 13.68 -1.33 12.13
C LEU A 247 12.52 -0.45 11.62
N SER A 248 11.77 0.23 12.51
CA SER A 248 10.73 1.17 12.11
C SER A 248 11.25 2.47 11.46
N ARG A 249 12.56 2.75 11.58
CA ARG A 249 13.25 3.93 11.04
C ARG A 249 14.18 3.60 9.88
N LEU A 250 14.08 2.39 9.30
CA LEU A 250 14.91 1.97 8.18
C LEU A 250 14.75 2.92 6.99
N PRO A 251 15.84 3.41 6.42
CA PRO A 251 15.79 4.24 5.21
C PRO A 251 15.38 3.39 4.01
N ALA A 252 14.49 3.94 3.14
CA ALA A 252 13.97 3.20 1.99
C ALA A 252 15.03 2.81 0.94
N ASN A 253 16.11 3.58 0.79
CA ASN A 253 17.07 3.43 -0.32
C ASN A 253 18.53 3.15 0.08
N ARG A 254 18.84 2.92 1.34
CA ARG A 254 20.21 2.72 1.83
C ARG A 254 20.23 1.58 2.84
N GLN A 255 21.30 0.81 2.86
CA GLN A 255 21.50 -0.21 3.89
C GLN A 255 21.86 0.48 5.21
N LEU A 256 21.34 -0.03 6.31
CA LEU A 256 21.63 0.49 7.64
C LEU A 256 22.71 -0.37 8.33
N ILE A 257 23.73 0.30 8.86
CA ILE A 257 24.71 -0.30 9.77
C ILE A 257 24.57 0.41 11.10
N CYS A 258 24.32 -0.32 12.18
CA CYS A 258 24.21 0.23 13.51
C CYS A 258 25.52 0.05 14.27
N VAL A 259 26.04 1.16 14.80
CA VAL A 259 27.14 1.18 15.76
C VAL A 259 26.53 1.14 17.16
N VAL A 260 26.71 0.04 17.88
CA VAL A 260 26.16 -0.11 19.23
C VAL A 260 27.14 0.52 20.23
N LEU A 261 26.64 1.50 20.98
CA LEU A 261 27.40 2.23 21.99
C LEU A 261 27.06 1.73 23.40
N GLU A 262 28.04 1.80 24.30
CA GLU A 262 27.86 1.53 25.71
C GLU A 262 27.21 2.73 26.41
N GLN A 263 26.30 2.43 27.32
CA GLN A 263 25.63 3.46 28.10
C GLN A 263 26.62 4.03 29.16
N GLY A 264 26.81 5.34 29.16
CA GLY A 264 27.70 6.07 30.06
C GLY A 264 29.07 6.39 29.48
N THR A 265 29.77 5.44 28.87
CA THR A 265 31.13 5.64 28.31
C THR A 265 31.12 6.09 26.83
N MET A 266 30.00 5.91 26.12
CA MET A 266 29.87 6.11 24.66
C MET A 266 30.88 5.25 23.84
N ALA A 267 31.51 4.28 24.46
CA ALA A 267 32.45 3.39 23.79
C ALA A 267 31.74 2.48 22.79
N VAL A 268 32.36 2.22 21.65
CA VAL A 268 31.80 1.34 20.60
C VAL A 268 31.90 -0.12 21.08
N LYS A 269 30.75 -0.76 21.31
CA LYS A 269 30.68 -2.20 21.64
C LYS A 269 30.80 -3.10 20.43
N GLY A 270 30.31 -2.65 19.29
CA GLY A 270 30.37 -3.39 18.04
C GLY A 270 29.45 -2.80 16.95
N LEU A 271 29.42 -3.50 15.82
CA LEU A 271 28.60 -3.17 14.63
C LEU A 271 27.58 -4.28 14.42
N ILE A 272 26.36 -3.91 14.09
CA ILE A 272 25.30 -4.85 13.67
C ILE A 272 24.77 -4.41 12.31
N SER A 273 24.74 -5.32 11.36
CA SER A 273 24.17 -5.10 10.04
C SER A 273 22.64 -5.19 10.05
N GLU A 274 21.99 -4.60 9.06
CA GLU A 274 20.53 -4.67 8.86
C GLU A 274 20.03 -6.13 8.79
N ASN A 275 20.78 -7.02 8.12
CA ASN A 275 20.43 -8.43 7.97
C ASN A 275 20.41 -9.16 9.33
N GLU A 276 21.41 -8.92 10.16
CA GLU A 276 21.50 -9.53 11.50
C GLU A 276 20.38 -9.01 12.41
N MET A 277 20.10 -7.71 12.37
CA MET A 277 18.97 -7.14 13.11
C MET A 277 17.64 -7.79 12.73
N ILE A 278 17.40 -8.03 11.44
CA ILE A 278 16.18 -8.68 10.96
C ILE A 278 16.12 -10.13 11.40
N GLN A 279 17.23 -10.89 11.32
CA GLN A 279 17.28 -12.28 11.80
C GLN A 279 16.98 -12.37 13.31
N HIS A 280 17.57 -11.49 14.12
CA HIS A 280 17.29 -11.43 15.55
C HIS A 280 15.86 -11.01 15.86
N TYR A 281 15.28 -10.07 15.09
CA TYR A 281 13.89 -9.67 15.24
C TYR A 281 12.90 -10.79 14.89
N LEU A 282 13.19 -11.60 13.87
CA LEU A 282 12.35 -12.74 13.48
C LEU A 282 12.37 -13.85 14.54
N SER A 283 13.51 -14.06 15.22
CA SER A 283 13.62 -15.05 16.31
C SER A 283 13.07 -14.53 17.63
N THR A 284 13.32 -13.27 17.97
CA THR A 284 12.90 -12.66 19.24
C THR A 284 12.53 -11.19 19.05
N PRO A 285 11.23 -10.86 18.84
CA PRO A 285 10.80 -9.48 18.51
C PRO A 285 11.10 -8.41 19.58
N SER A 286 11.34 -8.80 20.83
CA SER A 286 11.61 -7.89 21.95
C SER A 286 13.09 -7.72 22.28
N ILE A 287 14.01 -8.35 21.52
CA ILE A 287 15.43 -8.33 21.79
C ILE A 287 16.02 -6.91 21.75
N LEU A 288 16.92 -6.62 22.68
CA LEU A 288 17.66 -5.35 22.74
C LEU A 288 18.88 -5.38 21.82
N MET A 289 19.35 -4.22 21.37
CA MET A 289 20.51 -4.11 20.48
C MET A 289 21.80 -4.67 21.10
N GLY A 290 21.98 -4.49 22.41
CA GLY A 290 23.13 -5.04 23.14
C GLY A 290 23.12 -6.55 23.23
N GLU A 291 21.95 -7.15 23.42
CA GLU A 291 21.76 -8.62 23.47
C GLU A 291 21.98 -9.26 22.09
N ALA A 292 21.48 -8.62 21.02
CA ALA A 292 21.69 -9.08 19.65
C ALA A 292 23.19 -9.09 19.29
N LEU A 293 23.91 -8.04 19.67
CA LEU A 293 25.37 -7.97 19.48
C LEU A 293 26.11 -9.07 20.26
N PHE A 294 25.66 -9.37 21.47
CA PHE A 294 26.23 -10.46 22.27
C PHE A 294 26.00 -11.82 21.61
N CYS A 295 24.79 -12.09 21.16
CA CYS A 295 24.45 -13.31 20.40
C CYS A 295 25.30 -13.47 19.13
N GLN A 296 25.58 -12.38 18.42
CA GLN A 296 26.44 -12.37 17.23
C GLN A 296 27.89 -12.76 17.61
N LYS A 297 28.49 -12.13 18.65
CA LYS A 297 29.84 -12.43 19.08
C LYS A 297 29.99 -13.87 19.55
N VAL A 298 28.99 -14.42 20.23
CA VAL A 298 28.98 -15.84 20.65
C VAL A 298 28.97 -16.76 19.42
N ARG A 299 28.19 -16.41 18.37
CA ARG A 299 28.12 -17.19 17.12
C ARG A 299 29.42 -17.13 16.32
N GLU A 300 30.11 -15.98 16.28
CA GLU A 300 31.39 -15.82 15.59
C GLU A 300 32.53 -16.60 16.30
N ASN A 301 32.47 -16.66 17.63
CA ASN A 301 33.47 -17.39 18.45
C ASN A 301 33.21 -18.90 18.57
N SER A 302 32.09 -19.40 18.08
CA SER A 302 31.71 -20.82 18.11
C SER A 302 31.23 -21.31 16.76
N PRO A 303 32.10 -21.46 15.74
CA PRO A 303 31.72 -21.81 14.38
C PRO A 303 31.10 -23.22 14.21
N ASN A 304 31.11 -24.09 15.23
CA ASN A 304 30.67 -25.48 15.16
C ASN A 304 29.27 -25.78 15.77
N MET A 305 28.48 -24.78 16.17
CA MET A 305 27.10 -24.98 16.63
C MET A 305 26.06 -24.64 15.55
N THR A 306 26.15 -25.28 14.41
CA THR A 306 25.05 -25.42 13.45
C THR A 306 24.38 -26.76 13.72
N GLN A 307 23.37 -26.78 14.52
CA GLN A 307 22.31 -27.75 14.81
C GLN A 307 22.11 -27.96 16.31
N TYR A 308 20.84 -27.84 16.71
CA TYR A 308 20.31 -28.02 18.08
C TYR A 308 20.43 -26.79 19.00
N GLU A 309 19.33 -26.03 19.11
CA GLU A 309 18.50 -25.98 20.31
C GLU A 309 17.39 -24.93 20.15
N LYS A 310 16.19 -25.44 19.94
CA LYS A 310 14.96 -24.76 20.37
C LYS A 310 14.99 -24.79 21.89
N VAL A 311 15.42 -23.72 22.53
CA VAL A 311 15.25 -23.56 23.98
C VAL A 311 13.81 -23.09 24.20
N PRO A 312 12.97 -23.87 24.89
CA PRO A 312 11.65 -23.40 25.30
C PRO A 312 11.80 -22.32 26.36
N ALA A 313 11.12 -21.21 26.15
CA ALA A 313 10.99 -20.12 27.13
C ALA A 313 10.09 -20.57 28.31
N GLN A 314 10.60 -21.42 29.15
CA GLN A 314 10.05 -21.78 30.47
C GLN A 314 11.18 -22.04 31.42
N ASN A 315 11.66 -21.02 32.14
CA ASN A 315 12.27 -21.08 33.46
C ASN A 315 12.94 -19.74 33.84
N ALA A 316 12.10 -18.68 33.89
CA ALA A 316 12.55 -17.43 34.53
C ALA A 316 11.49 -16.88 35.52
N LEU A 317 10.77 -17.79 36.19
CA LEU A 317 9.80 -17.41 37.22
C LEU A 317 9.82 -18.35 38.44
N THR A 318 10.99 -18.76 38.92
CA THR A 318 11.06 -19.40 40.24
C THR A 318 12.44 -19.19 40.85
N THR A 319 12.74 -17.99 41.30
CA THR A 319 13.73 -17.72 42.35
C THR A 319 13.47 -16.34 43.00
N LYS A 320 12.34 -16.24 43.70
CA LYS A 320 12.14 -15.25 44.75
C LYS A 320 11.08 -15.78 45.70
N GLN A 321 11.49 -16.75 46.53
CA GLN A 321 10.92 -17.04 47.85
C GLN A 321 11.85 -18.05 48.53
N SER A 322 12.78 -17.53 49.31
CA SER A 322 13.33 -18.10 50.56
C SER A 322 14.68 -17.45 50.86
N SER A 323 14.65 -16.38 51.60
CA SER A 323 15.47 -16.08 52.79
C SER A 323 15.06 -14.70 53.30
#